data_58b358fba64c8abaf782a84d4d535926
#
_entry.id   58b358fba64c8abaf782a84d4d535926
#
_cell.length_a   1.000
_cell.length_b   1.000
_cell.length_c   1.000
_cell.angle_alpha   90.00
_cell.angle_beta   90.00
_cell.angle_gamma   90.00
#
_symmetry.space_group_name_H-M   'P 1'
#
loop_
_entity.id
_entity.type
_entity.pdbx_description
1 polymer ?
#
loop_
_entity_poly.entity_id
_entity_poly.type
_entity_poly.pdbx_seq_one_letter_code
_entity_poly.pdbx_strand_id
1 'polypeptide(L)'
;MPDGKFIIKIDKQSSGEYIGKVAWLKMKYYGKGDKEEGVEQHDRNNKNSDLKSRKVLGLQVVGELYEKNGNLKGGYVYDSWNGKMYYGSAKMDNENTLLLRGSFDKKGIFGLTQKAKRVTDPSAYGLKD
;
A
#
# COMPACT_ATOMS: atom_id res chain seq x y z
N MET A 1 -2.84 2.42 -8.14
CA MET A 1 -3.47 1.27 -7.46
C MET A 1 -4.97 1.36 -7.62
N PRO A 2 -5.67 0.28 -7.88
CA PRO A 2 -7.12 0.32 -8.10
C PRO A 2 -7.89 0.58 -6.81
N ASP A 3 -8.84 1.51 -6.85
CA ASP A 3 -9.67 1.87 -5.70
C ASP A 3 -10.57 0.72 -5.25
N GLY A 4 -10.71 0.58 -3.93
CA GLY A 4 -11.64 -0.39 -3.32
C GLY A 4 -11.30 -1.85 -3.54
N LYS A 5 -10.14 -2.16 -4.09
CA LYS A 5 -9.75 -3.54 -4.42
C LYS A 5 -8.74 -4.15 -3.47
N PHE A 6 -8.29 -3.42 -2.49
CA PHE A 6 -7.36 -3.91 -1.48
C PHE A 6 -7.47 -3.09 -0.21
N ILE A 7 -6.97 -3.66 0.88
CA ILE A 7 -6.90 -3.00 2.17
C ILE A 7 -5.45 -3.01 2.61
N ILE A 8 -4.96 -1.85 3.07
CA ILE A 8 -3.64 -1.73 3.66
C ILE A 8 -3.81 -1.56 5.17
N LYS A 9 -3.07 -2.33 5.94
CA LYS A 9 -3.01 -2.15 7.39
C LYS A 9 -1.79 -1.30 7.72
N ILE A 10 -2.03 -0.16 8.37
CA ILE A 10 -0.98 0.76 8.79
C ILE A 10 -0.67 0.49 10.25
N ASP A 11 0.60 0.24 10.56
CA ASP A 11 1.08 -0.02 11.92
C ASP A 11 2.24 0.90 12.27
N LYS A 12 2.25 1.38 13.52
CA LYS A 12 3.38 2.13 14.07
C LYS A 12 4.33 1.15 14.73
N GLN A 13 5.58 1.19 14.31
CA GLN A 13 6.63 0.35 14.87
C GLN A 13 7.20 0.98 16.16
N SER A 14 7.92 0.19 16.96
CA SER A 14 8.56 0.67 18.19
C SER A 14 9.57 1.80 17.92
N SER A 15 10.14 1.84 16.73
CA SER A 15 11.07 2.90 16.31
C SER A 15 10.37 4.23 16.01
N GLY A 16 9.04 4.24 15.94
CA GLY A 16 8.26 5.40 15.49
C GLY A 16 7.93 5.38 14.02
N GLU A 17 8.53 4.47 13.26
CA GLU A 17 8.22 4.30 11.83
C GLU A 17 6.79 3.77 11.66
N TYR A 18 6.07 4.32 10.67
CA TYR A 18 4.81 3.76 10.22
C TYR A 18 5.04 2.94 8.96
N ILE A 19 4.49 1.75 8.93
CA ILE A 19 4.54 0.85 7.78
C ILE A 19 3.13 0.46 7.36
N GLY A 20 2.99 0.06 6.10
CA GLY A 20 1.72 -0.43 5.58
C GLY A 20 1.92 -1.73 4.83
N LYS A 21 1.10 -2.72 5.15
CA LYS A 21 1.11 -4.02 4.48
C LYS A 21 -0.25 -4.29 3.86
N VAL A 22 -0.24 -4.99 2.72
CA VAL A 22 -1.50 -5.41 2.10
C VAL A 22 -2.14 -6.47 2.99
N ALA A 23 -3.28 -6.13 3.58
CA ALA A 23 -3.99 -7.01 4.51
C ALA A 23 -5.11 -7.80 3.85
N TRP A 24 -5.63 -7.32 2.72
CA TRP A 24 -6.73 -7.97 2.01
C TRP A 24 -6.72 -7.56 0.54
N LEU A 25 -7.07 -8.51 -0.33
CA LEU A 25 -7.25 -8.29 -1.76
C LEU A 25 -8.62 -8.81 -2.16
N LYS A 26 -9.36 -8.01 -2.91
CA LYS A 26 -10.63 -8.46 -3.49
C LYS A 26 -10.42 -9.67 -4.40
N MET A 27 -9.34 -9.65 -5.18
CA MET A 27 -8.94 -10.77 -6.04
C MET A 27 -7.57 -11.25 -5.62
N LYS A 28 -7.55 -12.32 -4.81
CA LYS A 28 -6.30 -12.91 -4.34
C LYS A 28 -5.53 -13.59 -5.47
N TYR A 29 -6.25 -14.13 -6.46
CA TYR A 29 -5.67 -14.85 -7.60
C TYR A 29 -5.90 -14.07 -8.88
N TYR A 30 -4.97 -14.24 -9.83
CA TYR A 30 -5.14 -13.61 -11.14
C TYR A 30 -6.39 -14.13 -11.81
N GLY A 31 -7.13 -13.20 -12.43
CA GLY A 31 -8.43 -13.48 -13.03
C GLY A 31 -8.36 -14.09 -14.41
N LYS A 32 -9.55 -14.40 -14.93
CA LYS A 32 -9.72 -14.98 -16.24
C LYS A 32 -9.12 -14.08 -17.32
N GLY A 33 -8.35 -14.67 -18.21
CA GLY A 33 -7.69 -13.95 -19.31
C GLY A 33 -6.29 -13.47 -18.97
N ASP A 34 -5.88 -13.53 -17.72
CA ASP A 34 -4.50 -13.21 -17.34
C ASP A 34 -3.58 -14.38 -17.73
N LYS A 35 -2.34 -14.06 -18.12
CA LYS A 35 -1.33 -15.09 -18.44
C LYS A 35 -1.04 -16.04 -17.29
N GLU A 36 -1.28 -15.60 -16.06
CA GLU A 36 -1.12 -16.38 -14.83
C GLU A 36 -2.46 -16.67 -14.16
N GLU A 37 -3.51 -16.83 -14.94
CA GLU A 37 -4.86 -17.10 -14.42
C GLU A 37 -4.85 -18.20 -13.37
N GLY A 38 -5.48 -17.93 -12.22
CA GLY A 38 -5.58 -18.89 -11.12
C GLY A 38 -4.37 -18.93 -10.19
N VAL A 39 -3.27 -18.26 -10.54
CA VAL A 39 -2.09 -18.16 -9.67
C VAL A 39 -2.33 -17.03 -8.65
N GLU A 40 -1.86 -17.22 -7.42
CA GLU A 40 -1.95 -16.16 -6.41
C GLU A 40 -1.15 -14.93 -6.85
N GLN A 41 -1.72 -13.74 -6.69
CA GLN A 41 -1.04 -12.51 -7.07
C GLN A 41 0.28 -12.36 -6.33
N HIS A 42 1.33 -12.06 -7.08
CA HIS A 42 2.68 -11.91 -6.55
C HIS A 42 3.36 -10.69 -7.19
N ASP A 43 4.53 -10.35 -6.70
CA ASP A 43 5.25 -9.15 -7.08
C ASP A 43 5.95 -9.29 -8.45
N ARG A 44 5.21 -9.77 -9.44
CA ARG A 44 5.73 -10.16 -10.76
C ARG A 44 6.29 -8.99 -11.56
N ASN A 45 5.91 -7.77 -11.21
CA ASN A 45 6.40 -6.56 -11.91
C ASN A 45 7.58 -5.92 -11.21
N ASN A 46 8.10 -6.53 -10.12
CA ASN A 46 9.28 -6.02 -9.46
C ASN A 46 10.48 -6.07 -10.41
N LYS A 47 11.26 -5.00 -10.42
CA LYS A 47 12.45 -4.93 -11.28
C LYS A 47 13.58 -5.83 -10.80
N ASN A 48 13.58 -6.17 -9.50
CA ASN A 48 14.50 -7.16 -8.94
C ASN A 48 13.86 -8.53 -9.07
N SER A 49 14.44 -9.37 -9.93
CA SER A 49 13.92 -10.72 -10.19
C SER A 49 13.85 -11.61 -8.94
N ASP A 50 14.72 -11.37 -7.95
CA ASP A 50 14.72 -12.15 -6.72
C ASP A 50 13.49 -11.88 -5.83
N LEU A 51 12.78 -10.79 -6.08
CA LEU A 51 11.62 -10.40 -5.30
C LEU A 51 10.28 -10.69 -5.99
N LYS A 52 10.31 -11.15 -7.24
CA LYS A 52 9.07 -11.34 -8.04
C LYS A 52 8.15 -12.43 -7.47
N SER A 53 8.67 -13.35 -6.69
CA SER A 53 7.88 -14.45 -6.11
C SER A 53 7.16 -14.06 -4.83
N ARG A 54 7.42 -12.87 -4.26
CA ARG A 54 6.74 -12.44 -3.04
C ARG A 54 5.25 -12.29 -3.29
N LYS A 55 4.43 -12.81 -2.36
CA LYS A 55 2.99 -12.63 -2.47
C LYS A 55 2.60 -11.17 -2.25
N VAL A 56 1.61 -10.68 -3.00
CA VAL A 56 1.07 -9.32 -2.79
C VAL A 56 0.37 -9.25 -1.44
N LEU A 57 -0.39 -10.27 -1.08
CA LEU A 57 -1.00 -10.33 0.25
C LEU A 57 0.10 -10.44 1.31
N GLY A 58 0.11 -9.51 2.26
CA GLY A 58 1.14 -9.42 3.29
C GLY A 58 2.34 -8.57 2.91
N LEU A 59 2.44 -8.14 1.66
CA LEU A 59 3.58 -7.34 1.19
C LEU A 59 3.58 -5.96 1.83
N GLN A 60 4.74 -5.53 2.33
CA GLN A 60 4.92 -4.17 2.81
C GLN A 60 5.03 -3.23 1.60
N VAL A 61 4.06 -2.36 1.45
CA VAL A 61 3.97 -1.43 0.31
C VAL A 61 4.15 0.03 0.73
N VAL A 62 4.17 0.30 2.03
CA VAL A 62 4.42 1.63 2.59
C VAL A 62 5.44 1.46 3.71
N GLY A 63 6.43 2.33 3.77
CA GLY A 63 7.42 2.27 4.84
C GLY A 63 8.15 3.58 5.04
N GLU A 64 8.97 3.59 6.09
CA GLU A 64 9.84 4.71 6.46
C GLU A 64 9.09 6.03 6.68
N LEU A 65 7.80 5.96 7.00
CA LEU A 65 7.02 7.15 7.31
C LEU A 65 7.16 7.49 8.80
N TYR A 66 7.45 8.75 9.08
CA TYR A 66 7.55 9.26 10.46
C TYR A 66 6.65 10.47 10.62
N GLU A 67 6.10 10.61 11.82
CA GLU A 67 5.26 11.77 12.13
C GLU A 67 6.08 13.04 12.18
N LYS A 68 5.59 14.08 11.49
CA LYS A 68 6.16 15.41 11.52
C LYS A 68 5.02 16.42 11.39
N ASN A 69 4.81 17.21 12.45
CA ASN A 69 3.76 18.24 12.48
C ASN A 69 2.35 17.67 12.20
N GLY A 70 2.06 16.48 12.74
CA GLY A 70 0.75 15.84 12.60
C GLY A 70 0.56 15.04 11.30
N ASN A 71 1.53 15.06 10.41
CA ASN A 71 1.49 14.30 9.15
C ASN A 71 2.59 13.25 9.11
N LEU A 72 2.48 12.29 8.20
CA LEU A 72 3.50 11.26 8.00
C LEU A 72 4.32 11.61 6.77
N LYS A 73 5.65 11.64 6.88
CA LYS A 73 6.55 12.08 5.82
C LYS A 73 7.82 11.25 5.76
N GLY A 74 8.56 11.41 4.66
CA GLY A 74 9.90 10.86 4.49
C GLY A 74 9.97 9.40 4.09
N GLY A 75 8.84 8.82 3.73
CA GLY A 75 8.77 7.40 3.41
C GLY A 75 8.68 7.08 1.94
N TYR A 76 8.19 5.85 1.68
CA TYR A 76 7.99 5.37 0.31
C TYR A 76 6.62 4.69 0.18
N VAL A 77 6.15 4.63 -1.06
CA VAL A 77 5.01 3.82 -1.47
C VAL A 77 5.48 2.95 -2.64
N TYR A 78 5.25 1.65 -2.53
CA TYR A 78 5.57 0.70 -3.60
C TYR A 78 4.30 0.24 -4.28
N ASP A 79 4.24 0.38 -5.61
CA ASP A 79 3.12 -0.11 -6.41
C ASP A 79 3.51 -1.42 -7.09
N SER A 80 3.00 -2.54 -6.57
CA SER A 80 3.31 -3.87 -7.11
C SER A 80 2.68 -4.12 -8.49
N TRP A 81 1.67 -3.35 -8.86
CA TRP A 81 1.04 -3.51 -10.17
C TRP A 81 1.90 -2.98 -11.31
N ASN A 82 2.75 -1.99 -11.06
CA ASN A 82 3.68 -1.46 -12.06
C ASN A 82 5.15 -1.64 -11.70
N GLY A 83 5.46 -2.14 -10.50
CA GLY A 83 6.83 -2.36 -10.03
C GLY A 83 7.60 -1.10 -9.70
N LYS A 84 6.93 0.03 -9.48
CA LYS A 84 7.58 1.32 -9.22
C LYS A 84 7.50 1.71 -7.75
N MET A 85 8.56 2.34 -7.29
CA MET A 85 8.68 2.92 -5.95
C MET A 85 8.55 4.43 -6.04
N TYR A 86 7.77 5.01 -5.12
CA TYR A 86 7.53 6.46 -5.06
C TYR A 86 7.92 6.99 -3.70
N TYR A 87 8.26 8.27 -3.62
CA TYR A 87 8.35 8.95 -2.32
C TYR A 87 6.95 9.02 -1.72
N GLY A 88 6.83 8.66 -0.45
CA GLY A 88 5.55 8.53 0.21
C GLY A 88 5.33 9.56 1.31
N SER A 89 4.09 10.00 1.42
CA SER A 89 3.63 10.80 2.54
C SER A 89 2.15 10.50 2.78
N ALA A 90 1.67 10.82 3.97
CA ALA A 90 0.28 10.58 4.31
C ALA A 90 -0.21 11.61 5.31
N LYS A 91 -1.50 11.95 5.23
CA LYS A 91 -2.16 12.81 6.20
C LYS A 91 -3.62 12.43 6.31
N MET A 92 -4.22 12.73 7.45
CA MET A 92 -5.66 12.54 7.62
C MET A 92 -6.40 13.73 7.02
N ASP A 93 -7.38 13.44 6.17
CA ASP A 93 -8.32 14.45 5.65
C ASP A 93 -9.43 14.68 6.69
N ASN A 94 -9.88 13.59 7.30
CA ASN A 94 -10.78 13.56 8.43
C ASN A 94 -10.54 12.25 9.19
N GLU A 95 -11.30 11.99 10.27
CA GLU A 95 -11.05 10.81 11.10
C GLU A 95 -11.20 9.46 10.38
N ASN A 96 -11.88 9.46 9.22
CA ASN A 96 -12.15 8.23 8.46
C ASN A 96 -11.48 8.19 7.08
N THR A 97 -10.74 9.23 6.71
CA THR A 97 -10.13 9.33 5.39
C THR A 97 -8.66 9.70 5.50
N LEU A 98 -7.83 8.83 4.96
CA LEU A 98 -6.38 9.04 4.84
C LEU A 98 -6.07 9.47 3.41
N LEU A 99 -5.26 10.50 3.26
CA LEU A 99 -4.70 10.89 1.98
C LEU A 99 -3.29 10.31 1.89
N LEU A 100 -3.10 9.34 1.00
CA LEU A 100 -1.80 8.72 0.76
C LEU A 100 -1.25 9.28 -0.54
N ARG A 101 -0.06 9.87 -0.48
CA ARG A 101 0.56 10.47 -1.65
C ARG A 101 1.83 9.72 -2.03
N GLY A 102 1.90 9.35 -3.32
CA GLY A 102 3.11 8.86 -3.95
C GLY A 102 3.62 9.90 -4.93
N SER A 103 4.88 10.30 -4.84
CA SER A 103 5.46 11.31 -5.72
C SER A 103 6.75 10.84 -6.35
N PHE A 104 7.09 11.45 -7.51
CA PHE A 104 8.35 11.18 -8.21
C PHE A 104 9.51 11.95 -7.59
N ASP A 105 9.21 13.05 -6.88
CA ASP A 105 10.21 13.92 -6.25
C ASP A 105 10.11 13.88 -4.73
N LYS A 106 11.23 14.11 -4.06
CA LYS A 106 11.33 14.06 -2.61
C LYS A 106 10.48 15.12 -1.92
N LYS A 107 10.26 16.26 -2.56
CA LYS A 107 9.43 17.36 -2.03
C LYS A 107 7.93 17.10 -2.15
N GLY A 108 7.52 16.08 -2.90
CA GLY A 108 6.12 15.73 -3.08
C GLY A 108 5.35 16.61 -4.05
N ILE A 109 6.06 17.38 -4.90
CA ILE A 109 5.42 18.32 -5.83
C ILE A 109 4.77 17.57 -6.99
N PHE A 110 5.49 16.61 -7.59
CA PHE A 110 5.02 15.85 -8.75
C PHE A 110 4.57 14.46 -8.32
N GLY A 111 3.27 14.25 -8.20
CA GLY A 111 2.75 12.97 -7.77
C GLY A 111 1.23 12.92 -7.75
N LEU A 112 0.70 11.83 -7.20
CA LEU A 112 -0.72 11.59 -7.09
C LEU A 112 -1.09 11.32 -5.63
N THR A 113 -2.23 11.85 -5.22
CA THR A 113 -2.81 11.60 -3.90
C THR A 113 -4.03 10.69 -4.06
N GLN A 114 -4.09 9.62 -3.29
CA GLN A 114 -5.24 8.74 -3.24
C GLN A 114 -5.91 8.85 -1.89
N LYS A 115 -7.25 8.82 -1.91
CA LYS A 115 -8.05 8.80 -0.69
C LYS A 115 -8.28 7.34 -0.28
N ALA A 116 -7.94 7.02 0.96
CA ALA A 116 -8.18 5.71 1.53
C ALA A 116 -9.19 5.85 2.67
N LYS A 117 -10.29 5.12 2.61
CA LYS A 117 -11.30 5.15 3.66
C LYS A 117 -10.96 4.15 4.74
N ARG A 118 -11.19 4.53 6.00
CA ARG A 118 -11.00 3.63 7.14
C ARG A 118 -11.96 2.46 7.06
N VAL A 119 -11.44 1.26 7.28
CA VAL A 119 -12.27 0.07 7.43
C VAL A 119 -12.81 0.06 8.85
N THR A 120 -14.13 0.21 8.99
CA THR A 120 -14.79 0.28 10.30
C THR A 120 -15.18 -1.09 10.85
N ASP A 121 -15.25 -2.10 9.98
CA ASP A 121 -15.54 -3.47 10.37
C ASP A 121 -14.52 -4.43 9.74
N PRO A 122 -13.32 -4.57 10.35
CA PRO A 122 -12.30 -5.47 9.82
C PRO A 122 -12.76 -6.91 9.70
N SER A 123 -13.64 -7.38 10.58
CA SER A 123 -14.12 -8.76 10.56
C SER A 123 -14.88 -9.11 9.29
N ALA A 124 -15.50 -8.12 8.62
CA ALA A 124 -16.19 -8.32 7.34
C ALA A 124 -15.23 -8.78 6.24
N TYR A 125 -13.92 -8.56 6.42
CA TYR A 125 -12.87 -8.96 5.48
C TYR A 125 -12.00 -10.09 6.03
N GLY A 126 -12.42 -10.73 7.14
CA GLY A 126 -11.63 -11.77 7.79
C GLY A 126 -10.39 -11.25 8.53
N LEU A 127 -10.36 -9.97 8.87
CA LEU A 127 -9.23 -9.33 9.55
C LEU A 127 -9.49 -9.21 11.04
N LYS A 128 -8.41 -9.17 11.82
CA LYS A 128 -8.46 -8.88 13.26
C LYS A 128 -8.30 -7.38 13.49
N ASP A 129 -8.89 -6.91 14.54
CA ASP A 129 -8.75 -5.52 14.99
C ASP A 129 -7.31 -5.17 15.41
#